data_09674e3699f03be93f4bcc8a55f2ea33
#
_entry.id   09674e3699f03be93f4bcc8a55f2ea33
#
_cell.length_a   1.000
_cell.length_b   1.000
_cell.length_c   1.000
_cell.angle_alpha   90.00
_cell.angle_beta   90.00
_cell.angle_gamma   90.00
#
_symmetry.space_group_name_H-M   'P 1'
#
loop_
_entity.id
_entity.type
_entity.pdbx_description
1 polymer ?
#
loop_
_entity_poly.entity_id
_entity_poly.type
_entity_poly.pdbx_seq_one_letter_code
_entity_poly.pdbx_strand_id
1 'polypeptide(L)'
;MEAVKGASAPQAAATAAGPVRRTPHERLLALGLRPVGRASEFAEQIHGLMAQTPLFSGLDIHETRKLGGFMYVYEAPPGVTIINEGEAGDFMMLLMQGMVDVLRRNRYNYPSRIAVAHSGHSLGEMSMFDGEPRFASCVTLENSRIAVLTRDSLMLVLGEEPKLGNKILLKLVQLLSERLRQTSAKLVSYLEAARDT
;
A
#
# COMPACT_ATOMS: atom_id res chain seq x y z
N MET A 1 1.58 32.86 -66.82
CA MET A 1 2.30 33.60 -65.78
C MET A 1 2.02 32.91 -64.46
N GLU A 2 3.07 32.38 -63.94
CA GLU A 2 3.19 31.31 -62.99
C GLU A 2 2.72 31.67 -61.59
N ALA A 3 2.00 30.72 -60.97
CA ALA A 3 1.67 30.73 -59.54
C ALA A 3 2.74 29.94 -58.76
N VAL A 4 3.39 30.62 -57.84
CA VAL A 4 4.42 30.05 -56.94
C VAL A 4 3.72 29.25 -55.86
N LYS A 5 4.03 27.95 -55.77
CA LYS A 5 3.67 27.04 -54.71
C LYS A 5 4.41 27.40 -53.40
N GLY A 6 3.69 27.79 -52.38
CA GLY A 6 4.17 27.84 -51.00
C GLY A 6 4.26 26.44 -50.40
N ALA A 7 5.47 25.99 -50.10
CA ALA A 7 5.73 24.74 -49.41
C ALA A 7 5.47 24.92 -47.90
N SER A 8 4.49 24.20 -47.40
CA SER A 8 4.19 24.06 -45.96
C SER A 8 5.22 23.11 -45.35
N ALA A 9 6.00 23.57 -44.37
CA ALA A 9 6.89 22.76 -43.57
C ALA A 9 6.10 21.91 -42.58
N PRO A 10 6.52 20.65 -42.31
CA PRO A 10 5.83 19.82 -41.32
C PRO A 10 6.14 20.31 -39.90
N GLN A 11 5.09 20.67 -39.17
CA GLN A 11 5.16 20.92 -37.74
C GLN A 11 5.53 19.60 -37.03
N ALA A 12 6.73 19.55 -36.45
CA ALA A 12 7.13 18.47 -35.55
C ALA A 12 6.19 18.47 -34.35
N ALA A 13 5.41 17.40 -34.21
CA ALA A 13 4.60 17.13 -33.01
C ALA A 13 5.57 16.91 -31.85
N ALA A 14 5.68 17.90 -30.99
CA ALA A 14 6.32 17.76 -29.67
C ALA A 14 5.47 16.80 -28.85
N THR A 15 5.92 15.56 -28.73
CA THR A 15 5.37 14.57 -27.82
C THR A 15 5.58 15.11 -26.41
N ALA A 16 4.56 15.67 -25.80
CA ALA A 16 4.56 16.05 -24.39
C ALA A 16 4.75 14.77 -23.56
N ALA A 17 5.96 14.52 -23.09
CA ALA A 17 6.23 13.52 -22.08
C ALA A 17 5.42 13.91 -20.84
N GLY A 18 4.38 13.14 -20.51
CA GLY A 18 3.63 13.31 -19.28
C GLY A 18 4.59 13.21 -18.06
N PRO A 19 4.19 13.75 -16.91
CA PRO A 19 5.05 13.76 -15.73
C PRO A 19 5.52 12.34 -15.43
N VAL A 20 6.87 12.16 -15.37
CA VAL A 20 7.50 10.87 -15.05
C VAL A 20 6.97 10.42 -13.68
N ARG A 21 6.11 9.38 -13.67
CA ARG A 21 5.59 8.81 -12.43
C ARG A 21 6.75 8.18 -11.66
N ARG A 22 7.08 8.75 -10.51
CA ARG A 22 8.06 8.16 -9.59
C ARG A 22 7.61 6.77 -9.18
N THR A 23 8.55 5.84 -9.13
CA THR A 23 8.30 4.49 -8.58
C THR A 23 7.93 4.57 -7.09
N PRO A 24 7.25 3.56 -6.52
CA PRO A 24 7.00 3.50 -5.06
C PRO A 24 8.28 3.69 -4.24
N HIS A 25 9.39 3.07 -4.66
CA HIS A 25 10.70 3.21 -4.02
C HIS A 25 11.17 4.68 -3.99
N GLU A 26 11.18 5.36 -5.12
CA GLU A 26 11.59 6.77 -5.21
C GLU A 26 10.69 7.70 -4.37
N ARG A 27 9.39 7.40 -4.29
CA ARG A 27 8.46 8.16 -3.46
C ARG A 27 8.77 7.99 -1.98
N LEU A 28 9.01 6.75 -1.51
CA LEU A 28 9.34 6.46 -0.13
C LEU A 28 10.67 7.11 0.30
N LEU A 29 11.68 7.08 -0.59
CA LEU A 29 12.95 7.79 -0.34
C LEU A 29 12.74 9.30 -0.23
N ALA A 30 11.91 9.89 -1.09
CA ALA A 30 11.60 11.33 -1.07
C ALA A 30 10.85 11.75 0.21
N LEU A 31 10.12 10.84 0.87
CA LEU A 31 9.49 11.04 2.17
C LEU A 31 10.47 10.89 3.35
N GLY A 32 11.75 10.60 3.09
CA GLY A 32 12.79 10.44 4.10
C GLY A 32 12.86 9.04 4.70
N LEU A 33 12.20 8.04 4.11
CA LEU A 33 12.35 6.66 4.55
C LEU A 33 13.74 6.14 4.15
N ARG A 34 14.36 5.39 5.06
CA ARG A 34 15.65 4.77 4.84
C ARG A 34 15.48 3.30 4.41
N PRO A 35 15.99 2.89 3.22
CA PRO A 35 15.97 1.49 2.82
C PRO A 35 16.92 0.69 3.71
N VAL A 36 16.47 -0.51 4.13
CA VAL A 36 17.24 -1.41 5.01
C VAL A 36 17.75 -2.63 4.25
N GLY A 37 16.91 -3.21 3.37
CA GLY A 37 17.27 -4.40 2.60
C GLY A 37 16.05 -5.11 2.01
N ARG A 38 16.24 -6.35 1.60
CA ARG A 38 15.14 -7.22 1.17
C ARG A 38 14.41 -7.81 2.37
N ALA A 39 13.09 -7.94 2.27
CA ALA A 39 12.31 -8.55 3.36
C ALA A 39 12.63 -10.05 3.57
N SER A 40 13.24 -10.72 2.59
CA SER A 40 13.77 -12.08 2.74
C SER A 40 14.85 -12.20 3.84
N GLU A 41 15.61 -11.14 4.10
CA GLU A 41 16.62 -11.08 5.18
C GLU A 41 15.95 -11.02 6.57
N PHE A 42 14.69 -10.63 6.62
CA PHE A 42 13.86 -10.51 7.82
C PHE A 42 12.80 -11.62 7.92
N ALA A 43 12.94 -12.69 7.13
CA ALA A 43 11.90 -13.73 7.02
C ALA A 43 11.52 -14.34 8.38
N GLU A 44 12.48 -14.56 9.28
CA GLU A 44 12.22 -15.08 10.63
C GLU A 44 11.37 -14.11 11.47
N GLN A 45 11.68 -12.80 11.41
CA GLN A 45 10.89 -11.78 12.09
C GLN A 45 9.48 -11.70 11.52
N ILE A 46 9.33 -11.68 10.19
CA ILE A 46 8.03 -11.66 9.51
C ILE A 46 7.25 -12.92 9.84
N HIS A 47 7.90 -14.10 9.81
CA HIS A 47 7.28 -15.37 10.17
C HIS A 47 6.81 -15.38 11.63
N GLY A 48 7.59 -14.84 12.56
CA GLY A 48 7.19 -14.67 13.96
C GLY A 48 5.99 -13.73 14.18
N LEU A 49 5.77 -12.76 13.28
CA LEU A 49 4.59 -11.89 13.30
C LEU A 49 3.33 -12.55 12.71
N MET A 50 3.46 -13.70 12.06
CA MET A 50 2.36 -14.33 11.31
C MET A 50 1.14 -14.66 12.14
N ALA A 51 1.32 -14.97 13.43
CA ALA A 51 0.20 -15.18 14.34
C ALA A 51 -0.71 -13.95 14.48
N GLN A 52 -0.16 -12.76 14.25
CA GLN A 52 -0.84 -11.46 14.34
C GLN A 52 -1.19 -10.87 12.96
N THR A 53 -0.72 -11.51 11.88
CA THR A 53 -0.85 -11.00 10.51
C THR A 53 -1.74 -11.91 9.67
N PRO A 54 -3.02 -11.60 9.45
CA PRO A 54 -3.89 -12.42 8.61
C PRO A 54 -3.31 -12.67 7.21
N LEU A 55 -2.64 -11.65 6.64
CA LEU A 55 -2.10 -11.69 5.28
C LEU A 55 -1.06 -12.80 5.05
N PHE A 56 -0.21 -13.08 6.04
CA PHE A 56 0.87 -14.05 5.92
C PHE A 56 0.60 -15.35 6.67
N SER A 57 -0.56 -15.45 7.37
CA SER A 57 -0.92 -16.66 8.10
C SER A 57 -1.01 -17.86 7.16
N GLY A 58 -0.35 -18.98 7.53
CA GLY A 58 -0.31 -20.20 6.73
C GLY A 58 0.76 -20.25 5.65
N LEU A 59 1.64 -19.24 5.54
CA LEU A 59 2.91 -19.38 4.81
C LEU A 59 3.93 -20.05 5.72
N ASP A 60 4.69 -21.00 5.17
CA ASP A 60 5.87 -21.52 5.88
C ASP A 60 7.06 -20.55 5.75
N ILE A 61 8.16 -20.84 6.45
CA ILE A 61 9.35 -19.97 6.45
C ILE A 61 9.98 -19.83 5.06
N HIS A 62 9.91 -20.87 4.22
CA HIS A 62 10.44 -20.82 2.85
C HIS A 62 9.57 -19.93 1.96
N GLU A 63 8.25 -20.07 2.07
CA GLU A 63 7.28 -19.23 1.38
C GLU A 63 7.39 -17.76 1.83
N THR A 64 7.55 -17.53 3.14
CA THR A 64 7.80 -16.19 3.70
C THR A 64 9.08 -15.58 3.13
N ARG A 65 10.16 -16.36 3.06
CA ARG A 65 11.45 -15.91 2.51
C ARG A 65 11.35 -15.63 1.01
N LYS A 66 10.64 -16.49 0.24
CA LYS A 66 10.38 -16.25 -1.19
C LYS A 66 9.63 -14.95 -1.41
N LEU A 67 8.49 -14.76 -0.72
CA LEU A 67 7.72 -13.51 -0.80
C LEU A 67 8.58 -12.29 -0.43
N GLY A 68 9.38 -12.41 0.62
CA GLY A 68 10.31 -11.38 1.05
C GLY A 68 11.33 -10.97 -0.02
N GLY A 69 11.67 -11.85 -0.95
CA GLY A 69 12.50 -11.54 -2.12
C GLY A 69 11.88 -10.51 -3.07
N PHE A 70 10.56 -10.36 -3.06
CA PHE A 70 9.81 -9.39 -3.88
C PHE A 70 9.46 -8.11 -3.09
N MET A 71 9.84 -8.01 -1.82
CA MET A 71 9.53 -6.89 -0.93
C MET A 71 10.80 -6.19 -0.47
N TYR A 72 10.69 -4.88 -0.22
CA TYR A 72 11.75 -4.09 0.37
C TYR A 72 11.35 -3.58 1.75
N VAL A 73 12.33 -3.54 2.66
CA VAL A 73 12.15 -3.03 4.03
C VAL A 73 12.68 -1.61 4.11
N TYR A 74 11.90 -0.75 4.79
CA TYR A 74 12.27 0.63 5.07
C TYR A 74 12.09 0.93 6.55
N GLU A 75 12.90 1.86 7.04
CA GLU A 75 12.71 2.52 8.32
C GLU A 75 12.16 3.93 8.10
N ALA A 76 11.17 4.28 8.90
CA ALA A 76 10.51 5.58 8.89
C ALA A 76 10.58 6.20 10.29
N PRO A 77 11.04 7.45 10.43
CA PRO A 77 10.98 8.17 11.71
C PRO A 77 9.53 8.53 12.07
N PRO A 78 9.27 8.97 13.31
CA PRO A 78 7.95 9.45 13.73
C PRO A 78 7.49 10.64 12.90
N GLY A 79 6.16 10.77 12.69
CA GLY A 79 5.52 11.90 12.03
C GLY A 79 5.58 11.88 10.51
N VAL A 80 6.09 10.81 9.89
CA VAL A 80 6.11 10.69 8.43
C VAL A 80 4.77 10.17 7.91
N THR A 81 4.19 10.89 6.96
CA THR A 81 3.01 10.42 6.21
C THR A 81 3.47 9.52 5.07
N ILE A 82 3.36 8.21 5.28
CA ILE A 82 3.82 7.20 4.29
C ILE A 82 2.79 7.03 3.16
N ILE A 83 1.51 7.14 3.49
CA ILE A 83 0.38 7.08 2.57
C ILE A 83 -0.46 8.33 2.78
N ASN A 84 -0.82 9.03 1.70
CA ASN A 84 -1.70 10.19 1.73
C ASN A 84 -3.08 9.81 1.17
N GLU A 85 -4.14 10.20 1.87
CA GLU A 85 -5.53 10.10 1.39
C GLU A 85 -5.69 10.80 0.03
N GLY A 86 -6.37 10.14 -0.89
CA GLY A 86 -6.66 10.67 -2.23
C GLY A 86 -5.55 10.47 -3.27
N GLU A 87 -4.34 10.05 -2.88
CA GLU A 87 -3.28 9.73 -3.84
C GLU A 87 -3.50 8.37 -4.52
N ALA A 88 -2.95 8.21 -5.72
CA ALA A 88 -2.92 6.91 -6.39
C ALA A 88 -2.09 5.89 -5.59
N GLY A 89 -2.60 4.66 -5.44
CA GLY A 89 -1.96 3.61 -4.67
C GLY A 89 -1.51 2.41 -5.51
N ASP A 90 -0.20 2.14 -5.51
CA ASP A 90 0.43 1.05 -6.27
C ASP A 90 1.31 0.14 -5.38
N PHE A 91 1.20 0.28 -4.06
CA PHE A 91 1.86 -0.59 -3.09
C PHE A 91 1.00 -0.79 -1.84
N MET A 92 1.28 -1.86 -1.12
CA MET A 92 0.85 -2.09 0.25
C MET A 92 2.07 -2.24 1.16
N MET A 93 1.87 -2.06 2.45
CA MET A 93 2.94 -2.27 3.44
C MET A 93 2.48 -3.19 4.58
N LEU A 94 3.40 -4.01 5.08
CA LEU A 94 3.30 -4.72 6.35
C LEU A 94 4.07 -3.92 7.40
N LEU A 95 3.43 -3.56 8.49
CA LEU A 95 4.09 -2.95 9.63
C LEU A 95 4.80 -4.04 10.43
N MET A 96 6.14 -4.07 10.33
CA MET A 96 6.97 -5.05 11.02
C MET A 96 7.28 -4.64 12.46
N GLN A 97 7.37 -3.34 12.71
CA GLN A 97 7.64 -2.75 14.02
C GLN A 97 7.10 -1.31 14.04
N GLY A 98 6.63 -0.86 15.22
CA GLY A 98 6.16 0.50 15.42
C GLY A 98 4.64 0.61 15.43
N MET A 99 4.16 1.86 15.37
CA MET A 99 2.74 2.22 15.33
C MET A 99 2.48 3.28 14.26
N VAL A 100 1.32 3.16 13.62
CA VAL A 100 0.90 4.05 12.53
C VAL A 100 -0.54 4.50 12.76
N ASP A 101 -0.76 5.81 12.76
CA ASP A 101 -2.10 6.41 12.73
C ASP A 101 -2.72 6.24 11.35
N VAL A 102 -3.97 5.80 11.31
CA VAL A 102 -4.80 5.80 10.11
C VAL A 102 -5.82 6.93 10.23
N LEU A 103 -5.64 7.95 9.41
CA LEU A 103 -6.39 9.20 9.46
C LEU A 103 -7.23 9.35 8.21
N ARG A 104 -8.48 9.78 8.37
CA ARG A 104 -9.36 10.15 7.27
C ARG A 104 -9.92 11.54 7.48
N ARG A 105 -10.04 12.35 6.41
CA ARG A 105 -10.65 13.65 6.47
C ARG A 105 -12.16 13.52 6.70
N ASN A 106 -12.67 14.23 7.68
CA ASN A 106 -14.10 14.33 7.95
C ASN A 106 -14.78 15.31 6.96
N ARG A 107 -16.10 15.47 7.08
CA ARG A 107 -16.89 16.39 6.25
C ARG A 107 -16.42 17.85 6.29
N TYR A 108 -15.66 18.24 7.30
CA TYR A 108 -15.11 19.58 7.46
C TYR A 108 -13.63 19.65 7.02
N ASN A 109 -13.13 18.62 6.33
CA ASN A 109 -11.75 18.49 5.85
C ASN A 109 -10.67 18.40 6.95
N TYR A 110 -11.04 18.11 8.21
CA TYR A 110 -10.10 17.85 9.29
C TYR A 110 -9.72 16.38 9.37
N PRO A 111 -8.42 16.05 9.59
CA PRO A 111 -8.00 14.68 9.78
C PRO A 111 -8.60 14.13 11.08
N SER A 112 -9.26 12.99 10.99
CA SER A 112 -9.84 12.27 12.11
C SER A 112 -9.25 10.86 12.16
N ARG A 113 -8.79 10.44 13.33
CA ARG A 113 -8.25 9.09 13.54
C ARG A 113 -9.37 8.06 13.42
N ILE A 114 -9.22 7.13 12.48
CA ILE A 114 -10.16 6.02 12.31
C ILE A 114 -9.61 4.69 12.87
N ALA A 115 -8.29 4.56 12.95
CA ALA A 115 -7.63 3.39 13.55
C ALA A 115 -6.18 3.72 13.93
N VAL A 116 -5.59 2.86 14.76
CA VAL A 116 -4.14 2.74 14.97
C VAL A 116 -3.71 1.35 14.50
N ALA A 117 -2.71 1.30 13.63
CA ALA A 117 -2.12 0.05 13.18
C ALA A 117 -0.87 -0.27 14.02
N HIS A 118 -0.75 -1.54 14.40
CA HIS A 118 0.36 -2.10 15.17
C HIS A 118 1.15 -3.09 14.32
N SER A 119 2.29 -3.55 14.84
CA SER A 119 3.08 -4.60 14.20
C SER A 119 2.20 -5.79 13.80
N GLY A 120 2.40 -6.32 12.60
CA GLY A 120 1.58 -7.36 12.00
C GLY A 120 0.40 -6.85 11.16
N HIS A 121 0.02 -5.58 11.24
CA HIS A 121 -1.03 -5.04 10.37
C HIS A 121 -0.49 -4.72 8.96
N SER A 122 -1.35 -4.96 7.96
CA SER A 122 -1.13 -4.50 6.58
C SER A 122 -1.97 -3.26 6.28
N LEU A 123 -1.41 -2.34 5.47
CA LEU A 123 -2.01 -1.06 5.12
C LEU A 123 -1.81 -0.78 3.62
N GLY A 124 -2.78 -0.10 3.01
CA GLY A 124 -2.70 0.34 1.62
C GLY A 124 -3.05 -0.72 0.58
N GLU A 125 -3.54 -1.89 1.00
CA GLU A 125 -3.91 -2.99 0.12
C GLU A 125 -5.07 -2.64 -0.81
N MET A 126 -6.09 -1.90 -0.35
CA MET A 126 -7.29 -1.58 -1.13
C MET A 126 -6.91 -0.94 -2.46
N SER A 127 -6.30 0.23 -2.42
CA SER A 127 -5.89 0.98 -3.63
C SER A 127 -4.91 0.22 -4.52
N MET A 128 -4.12 -0.68 -3.94
CA MET A 128 -3.21 -1.52 -4.73
C MET A 128 -4.00 -2.49 -5.62
N PHE A 129 -5.17 -2.98 -5.18
CA PHE A 129 -5.97 -3.95 -5.92
C PHE A 129 -7.03 -3.32 -6.81
N ASP A 130 -7.83 -2.38 -6.29
CA ASP A 130 -8.95 -1.77 -7.02
C ASP A 130 -8.55 -0.59 -7.92
N GLY A 131 -7.33 -0.02 -7.68
CA GLY A 131 -6.84 1.15 -8.42
C GLY A 131 -7.47 2.47 -7.99
N GLU A 132 -8.36 2.45 -6.99
CA GLU A 132 -8.98 3.64 -6.44
C GLU A 132 -7.97 4.48 -5.63
N PRO A 133 -8.19 5.77 -5.45
CA PRO A 133 -7.37 6.61 -4.59
C PRO A 133 -7.29 6.06 -3.16
N ARG A 134 -6.17 6.36 -2.48
CA ARG A 134 -5.97 5.98 -1.08
C ARG A 134 -7.13 6.42 -0.20
N PHE A 135 -7.74 5.46 0.51
CA PHE A 135 -8.90 5.70 1.36
C PHE A 135 -8.60 6.58 2.58
N ALA A 136 -7.38 6.48 3.09
CA ALA A 136 -6.94 7.17 4.31
C ALA A 136 -5.44 7.48 4.25
N SER A 137 -5.00 8.42 5.07
CA SER A 137 -3.59 8.70 5.32
C SER A 137 -3.03 7.79 6.41
N CYS A 138 -1.74 7.40 6.27
CA CYS A 138 -1.02 6.61 7.26
C CYS A 138 0.20 7.40 7.74
N VAL A 139 0.24 7.74 9.03
CA VAL A 139 1.28 8.57 9.66
C VAL A 139 1.98 7.77 10.76
N THR A 140 3.29 7.68 10.72
CA THR A 140 4.07 7.01 11.78
C THR A 140 3.97 7.75 13.10
N LEU A 141 3.69 7.02 14.19
CA LEU A 141 3.66 7.58 15.56
C LEU A 141 5.02 7.45 16.25
N GLU A 142 5.81 6.47 15.85
CA GLU A 142 7.14 6.18 16.39
C GLU A 142 8.06 5.65 15.30
N ASN A 143 9.35 5.41 15.62
CA ASN A 143 10.26 4.76 14.69
C ASN A 143 9.67 3.43 14.22
N SER A 144 9.36 3.34 12.95
CA SER A 144 8.64 2.22 12.37
C SER A 144 9.46 1.52 11.30
N ARG A 145 9.34 0.20 11.23
CA ARG A 145 9.90 -0.62 10.15
C ARG A 145 8.77 -1.24 9.35
N ILE A 146 8.80 -1.03 8.05
CA ILE A 146 7.75 -1.49 7.13
C ILE A 146 8.35 -2.34 6.01
N ALA A 147 7.69 -3.43 5.64
CA ALA A 147 7.99 -4.18 4.42
C ALA A 147 6.96 -3.81 3.35
N VAL A 148 7.43 -3.39 2.18
CA VAL A 148 6.62 -2.85 1.09
C VAL A 148 6.55 -3.85 -0.05
N LEU A 149 5.34 -4.20 -0.47
CA LEU A 149 5.02 -4.98 -1.68
C LEU A 149 4.35 -4.06 -2.69
N THR A 150 4.96 -3.90 -3.86
CA THR A 150 4.36 -3.12 -4.94
C THR A 150 3.40 -3.98 -5.76
N ARG A 151 2.50 -3.34 -6.53
CA ARG A 151 1.63 -4.04 -7.48
C ARG A 151 2.45 -4.84 -8.49
N ASP A 152 3.51 -4.24 -9.04
CA ASP A 152 4.37 -4.91 -10.02
C ASP A 152 5.08 -6.13 -9.42
N SER A 153 5.59 -5.99 -8.18
CA SER A 153 6.19 -7.13 -7.47
C SER A 153 5.17 -8.26 -7.23
N LEU A 154 3.93 -7.93 -6.89
CA LEU A 154 2.88 -8.95 -6.74
C LEU A 154 2.58 -9.65 -8.07
N MET A 155 2.56 -8.92 -9.19
CA MET A 155 2.38 -9.54 -10.52
C MET A 155 3.53 -10.48 -10.85
N LEU A 156 4.76 -10.14 -10.47
CA LEU A 156 5.91 -11.05 -10.59
C LEU A 156 5.72 -12.31 -9.73
N VAL A 157 5.31 -12.18 -8.47
CA VAL A 157 5.00 -13.35 -7.61
C VAL A 157 3.95 -14.25 -8.26
N LEU A 158 2.88 -13.68 -8.83
CA LEU A 158 1.83 -14.45 -9.50
C LEU A 158 2.34 -15.21 -10.73
N GLY A 159 3.29 -14.63 -11.47
CA GLY A 159 3.89 -15.25 -12.65
C GLY A 159 4.98 -16.28 -12.32
N GLU A 160 5.88 -15.97 -11.40
CA GLU A 160 7.06 -16.78 -11.09
C GLU A 160 6.79 -17.86 -10.03
N GLU A 161 5.91 -17.57 -9.06
CA GLU A 161 5.55 -18.45 -7.94
C GLU A 161 4.02 -18.58 -7.80
N PRO A 162 3.30 -19.16 -8.79
CA PRO A 162 1.82 -19.12 -8.84
C PRO A 162 1.13 -19.72 -7.61
N LYS A 163 1.72 -20.78 -7.02
CA LYS A 163 1.18 -21.39 -5.79
C LYS A 163 1.23 -20.44 -4.61
N LEU A 164 2.33 -19.72 -4.45
CA LEU A 164 2.51 -18.70 -3.42
C LEU A 164 1.59 -17.50 -3.69
N GLY A 165 1.54 -17.03 -4.93
CA GLY A 165 0.67 -15.95 -5.35
C GLY A 165 -0.81 -16.22 -5.04
N ASN A 166 -1.32 -17.39 -5.36
CA ASN A 166 -2.69 -17.80 -5.05
C ASN A 166 -2.96 -17.85 -3.54
N LYS A 167 -2.00 -18.34 -2.73
CA LYS A 167 -2.13 -18.28 -1.26
C LYS A 167 -2.28 -16.85 -0.77
N ILE A 168 -1.44 -15.93 -1.26
CA ILE A 168 -1.46 -14.51 -0.87
C ILE A 168 -2.80 -13.89 -1.26
N LEU A 169 -3.29 -14.10 -2.48
CA LEU A 169 -4.58 -13.58 -2.93
C LEU A 169 -5.74 -14.08 -2.06
N LEU A 170 -5.77 -15.36 -1.73
CA LEU A 170 -6.80 -15.92 -0.83
C LEU A 170 -6.74 -15.28 0.57
N LYS A 171 -5.53 -15.04 1.10
CA LYS A 171 -5.36 -14.36 2.39
C LYS A 171 -5.80 -12.90 2.36
N LEU A 172 -5.54 -12.21 1.25
CA LEU A 172 -6.03 -10.84 1.04
C LEU A 172 -7.56 -10.80 1.00
N VAL A 173 -8.20 -11.71 0.27
CA VAL A 173 -9.67 -11.82 0.24
C VAL A 173 -10.23 -12.09 1.64
N GLN A 174 -9.62 -12.98 2.42
CA GLN A 174 -10.03 -13.25 3.80
C GLN A 174 -9.90 -12.00 4.68
N LEU A 175 -8.77 -11.29 4.60
CA LEU A 175 -8.52 -10.03 5.33
C LEU A 175 -9.58 -8.97 5.00
N LEU A 176 -9.84 -8.74 3.71
CA LEU A 176 -10.83 -7.74 3.28
C LEU A 176 -12.25 -8.14 3.70
N SER A 177 -12.60 -9.42 3.63
CA SER A 177 -13.89 -9.93 4.08
C SER A 177 -14.08 -9.75 5.59
N GLU A 178 -13.03 -9.96 6.38
CA GLU A 178 -13.07 -9.76 7.83
C GLU A 178 -13.24 -8.27 8.17
N ARG A 179 -12.47 -7.38 7.52
CA ARG A 179 -12.60 -5.92 7.68
C ARG A 179 -13.99 -5.42 7.31
N LEU A 180 -14.58 -5.95 6.24
CA LEU A 180 -15.95 -5.63 5.85
C LEU A 180 -16.96 -6.04 6.95
N ARG A 181 -16.84 -7.26 7.48
CA ARG A 181 -17.71 -7.72 8.59
C ARG A 181 -17.57 -6.83 9.83
N GLN A 182 -16.34 -6.51 10.23
CA GLN A 182 -16.07 -5.64 11.39
C GLN A 182 -16.64 -4.24 11.19
N THR A 183 -16.47 -3.66 10.00
CA THR A 183 -17.00 -2.34 9.67
C THR A 183 -18.53 -2.34 9.64
N SER A 184 -19.14 -3.37 9.06
CA SER A 184 -20.60 -3.54 9.04
C SER A 184 -21.18 -3.68 10.45
N ALA A 185 -20.54 -4.46 11.32
CA ALA A 185 -20.97 -4.61 12.72
C ALA A 185 -20.91 -3.27 13.48
N LYS A 186 -19.82 -2.50 13.32
CA LYS A 186 -19.72 -1.15 13.90
C LYS A 186 -20.82 -0.22 13.38
N LEU A 187 -21.10 -0.26 12.07
CA LEU A 187 -22.16 0.57 11.48
C LEU A 187 -23.53 0.22 12.10
N VAL A 188 -23.86 -1.05 12.23
CA VAL A 188 -25.11 -1.49 12.87
C VAL A 188 -25.19 -0.95 14.30
N SER A 189 -24.14 -1.10 15.11
CA SER A 189 -24.11 -0.56 16.48
C SER A 189 -24.34 0.95 16.54
N TYR A 190 -23.77 1.72 15.62
CA TYR A 190 -24.01 3.17 15.54
C TYR A 190 -25.44 3.51 15.14
N LEU A 191 -26.03 2.75 14.23
CA LEU A 191 -27.43 2.96 13.81
C LEU A 191 -28.42 2.62 14.93
N GLU A 192 -28.16 1.59 15.73
CA GLU A 192 -28.94 1.22 16.90
C GLU A 192 -28.85 2.31 17.96
N ALA A 193 -27.65 2.75 18.32
CA ALA A 193 -27.44 3.83 19.30
C ALA A 193 -28.11 5.17 18.87
N ALA A 194 -28.14 5.46 17.56
CA ALA A 194 -28.79 6.66 17.03
C ALA A 194 -30.34 6.58 17.02
N ARG A 195 -30.93 5.39 17.16
CA ARG A 195 -32.39 5.20 17.27
C ARG A 195 -32.90 5.35 18.70
N ASP A 196 -32.02 5.11 19.66
CA ASP A 196 -32.34 5.17 21.10
C ASP A 196 -32.18 6.58 21.70
N THR A 197 -31.86 7.57 20.84
CA THR A 197 -31.69 9.01 21.20
C THR A 197 -32.77 9.86 20.55
#